data_600b41c9e469791c5926c5370efcc8c1
#
_entry.id   600b41c9e469791c5926c5370efcc8c1
#
_cell.length_a   1.000
_cell.length_b   1.000
_cell.length_c   1.000
_cell.angle_alpha   90.00
_cell.angle_beta   90.00
_cell.angle_gamma   90.00
#
_symmetry.space_group_name_H-M   'P 1'
#
loop_
_entity.id
_entity.type
_entity.pdbx_description
1 polymer ?
#
loop_
_entity_poly.entity_id
_entity_poly.type
_entity_poly.pdbx_seq_one_letter_code
_entity_poly.pdbx_strand_id
1 'polypeptide(L)'
;MTFGEKFKAEREKRKLIQQEVADALGINRRMITRYENGISFPRTKGAYRKIAEYFKVDVNYLLTEDEAFVVQASEQYGSCGMKQARDLIEEMSGLFAGGTLSEQDKDAVMKALQDIYIGNPKPEMLRNTRRRNPRRPGQAKRNSCLRLG
;
A
#
# COMPACT_ATOMS: atom_id res chain seq x y z
N MET A 1 7.34 4.71 -11.63
CA MET A 1 6.68 5.90 -11.05
C MET A 1 5.75 5.46 -9.94
N THR A 2 5.96 5.98 -8.76
CA THR A 2 5.10 5.72 -7.60
C THR A 2 3.76 6.46 -7.73
N PHE A 3 2.76 6.03 -6.95
CA PHE A 3 1.47 6.74 -6.88
C PHE A 3 1.64 8.24 -6.62
N GLY A 4 2.50 8.62 -5.67
CA GLY A 4 2.73 10.02 -5.32
C GLY A 4 3.28 10.86 -6.46
N GLU A 5 4.23 10.30 -7.22
CA GLU A 5 4.78 10.95 -8.41
C GLU A 5 3.73 11.14 -9.51
N LYS A 6 2.93 10.10 -9.77
CA LYS A 6 1.82 10.17 -10.74
C LYS A 6 0.77 11.19 -10.32
N PHE A 7 0.38 11.17 -9.04
CA PHE A 7 -0.57 12.12 -8.47
C PHE A 7 -0.08 13.57 -8.61
N LYS A 8 1.18 13.83 -8.25
CA LYS A 8 1.82 15.14 -8.38
C LYS A 8 1.88 15.59 -9.84
N ALA A 9 2.31 14.70 -10.74
CA ALA A 9 2.40 15.00 -12.18
C ALA A 9 1.03 15.37 -12.78
N GLU A 10 -0.04 14.65 -12.42
CA GLU A 10 -1.40 14.95 -12.90
C GLU A 10 -1.94 16.28 -12.35
N ARG A 11 -1.61 16.64 -11.11
CA ARG A 11 -1.94 17.94 -10.54
C ARG A 11 -1.22 19.07 -11.26
N GLU A 12 0.10 18.95 -11.43
CA GLU A 12 0.95 19.97 -12.07
C GLU A 12 0.59 20.17 -13.55
N LYS A 13 0.31 19.09 -14.26
CA LYS A 13 -0.17 19.12 -15.65
C LYS A 13 -1.44 19.98 -15.82
N ARG A 14 -2.30 20.00 -14.80
CA ARG A 14 -3.52 20.80 -14.76
C ARG A 14 -3.35 22.16 -14.09
N LYS A 15 -2.12 22.49 -13.66
CA LYS A 15 -1.79 23.73 -12.95
C LYS A 15 -2.63 23.97 -11.69
N LEU A 16 -3.05 22.89 -11.03
CA LEU A 16 -3.84 22.94 -9.79
C LEU A 16 -2.93 23.10 -8.58
N ILE A 17 -3.36 23.86 -7.59
CA ILE A 17 -2.68 23.92 -6.29
C ILE A 17 -3.17 22.78 -5.38
N GLN A 18 -2.35 22.41 -4.40
CA GLN A 18 -2.68 21.33 -3.46
C GLN A 18 -3.99 21.57 -2.71
N GLN A 19 -4.33 22.83 -2.43
CA GLN A 19 -5.56 23.18 -1.73
C GLN A 19 -6.80 22.90 -2.58
N GLU A 20 -6.79 23.26 -3.87
CA GLU A 20 -7.90 23.00 -4.78
C GLU A 20 -8.19 21.51 -4.91
N VAL A 21 -7.15 20.70 -5.03
CA VAL A 21 -7.28 19.22 -5.08
C VAL A 21 -7.82 18.68 -3.77
N ALA A 22 -7.37 19.21 -2.64
CA ALA A 22 -7.82 18.81 -1.31
C ALA A 22 -9.32 19.09 -1.13
N ASP A 23 -9.76 20.29 -1.50
CA ASP A 23 -11.16 20.72 -1.41
C ASP A 23 -12.06 19.89 -2.34
N ALA A 24 -11.62 19.62 -3.57
CA ALA A 24 -12.35 18.82 -4.53
C ALA A 24 -12.50 17.35 -4.12
N LEU A 25 -11.47 16.78 -3.52
CA LEU A 25 -11.49 15.39 -3.02
C LEU A 25 -12.10 15.25 -1.62
N GLY A 26 -12.38 16.37 -0.94
CA GLY A 26 -12.90 16.38 0.43
C GLY A 26 -11.90 15.86 1.47
N ILE A 27 -10.60 16.07 1.25
CA ILE A 27 -9.53 15.65 2.14
C ILE A 27 -8.67 16.84 2.58
N ASN A 28 -7.90 16.67 3.65
CA ASN A 28 -7.04 17.74 4.14
C ASN A 28 -5.83 17.94 3.22
N ARG A 29 -5.43 19.19 2.96
CA ARG A 29 -4.22 19.55 2.20
C ARG A 29 -2.96 18.79 2.68
N ARG A 30 -2.84 18.58 4.01
CA ARG A 30 -1.73 17.80 4.57
C ARG A 30 -1.70 16.37 4.02
N MET A 31 -2.85 15.78 3.71
CA MET A 31 -2.93 14.46 3.08
C MET A 31 -2.43 14.49 1.64
N ILE A 32 -2.75 15.54 0.88
CA ILE A 32 -2.21 15.74 -0.47
C ILE A 32 -0.68 15.77 -0.44
N THR A 33 -0.11 16.59 0.44
CA THR A 33 1.35 16.68 0.61
C THR A 33 1.95 15.32 0.96
N ARG A 34 1.29 14.53 1.82
CA ARG A 34 1.76 13.19 2.19
C ARG A 34 1.66 12.20 1.03
N TYR A 35 0.64 12.31 0.19
CA TYR A 35 0.50 11.50 -1.02
C TYR A 35 1.61 11.81 -2.02
N GLU A 36 1.86 13.09 -2.31
CA GLU A 36 2.90 13.52 -3.24
C GLU A 36 4.32 13.15 -2.80
N ASN A 37 4.55 13.13 -1.47
CA ASN A 37 5.84 12.73 -0.89
C ASN A 37 5.98 11.21 -0.68
N GLY A 38 4.99 10.40 -1.08
CA GLY A 38 5.02 8.95 -0.89
C GLY A 38 4.91 8.48 0.57
N ILE A 39 4.60 9.40 1.51
CA ILE A 39 4.49 9.07 2.95
C ILE A 39 3.18 8.34 3.26
N SER A 40 2.15 8.59 2.46
CA SER A 40 0.82 8.00 2.63
C SER A 40 0.18 7.68 1.29
N PHE A 41 -0.78 6.77 1.29
CA PHE A 41 -1.50 6.31 0.11
C PHE A 41 -2.98 6.18 0.42
N PRO A 42 -3.87 6.24 -0.60
CA PRO A 42 -5.27 5.88 -0.41
C PRO A 42 -5.39 4.42 0.06
N ARG A 43 -6.27 4.16 1.03
CA ARG A 43 -6.38 2.83 1.66
C ARG A 43 -7.42 1.94 1.00
N THR A 44 -8.22 2.47 0.11
CA THR A 44 -9.34 1.76 -0.53
C THR A 44 -9.36 1.99 -2.02
N LYS A 45 -9.86 1.01 -2.78
CA LYS A 45 -10.09 1.17 -4.23
C LYS A 45 -11.04 2.33 -4.54
N GLY A 46 -12.01 2.59 -3.66
CA GLY A 46 -12.92 3.72 -3.80
C GLY A 46 -12.22 5.08 -3.77
N ALA A 47 -11.18 5.24 -2.93
CA ALA A 47 -10.39 6.46 -2.87
C ALA A 47 -9.56 6.65 -4.16
N TYR A 48 -8.96 5.58 -4.70
CA TYR A 48 -8.28 5.64 -6.00
C TYR A 48 -9.23 6.01 -7.14
N ARG A 49 -10.46 5.45 -7.16
CA ARG A 49 -11.49 5.80 -8.15
C ARG A 49 -11.84 7.28 -8.10
N LYS A 50 -12.11 7.84 -6.92
CA LYS A 50 -12.40 9.28 -6.76
C LYS A 50 -11.28 10.16 -7.30
N ILE A 51 -10.03 9.81 -7.02
CA ILE A 51 -8.87 10.54 -7.51
C ILE A 51 -8.76 10.41 -9.04
N ALA A 52 -8.95 9.21 -9.58
CA ALA A 52 -8.92 8.95 -11.01
C ALA A 52 -10.03 9.69 -11.76
N GLU A 53 -11.25 9.70 -11.23
CA GLU A 53 -12.39 10.46 -11.78
C GLU A 53 -12.11 11.97 -11.76
N TYR A 54 -11.57 12.48 -10.69
CA TYR A 54 -11.21 13.89 -10.57
C TYR A 54 -10.17 14.32 -11.61
N PHE A 55 -9.13 13.53 -11.78
CA PHE A 55 -8.10 13.77 -12.78
C PHE A 55 -8.47 13.27 -14.18
N LYS A 56 -9.61 12.59 -14.37
CA LYS A 56 -10.04 12.00 -15.64
C LYS A 56 -8.96 11.07 -16.24
N VAL A 57 -8.36 10.27 -15.40
CA VAL A 57 -7.36 9.24 -15.77
C VAL A 57 -7.88 7.85 -15.43
N ASP A 58 -7.27 6.83 -16.03
CA ASP A 58 -7.62 5.45 -15.69
C ASP A 58 -7.19 5.11 -14.25
N VAL A 59 -8.02 4.35 -13.54
CA VAL A 59 -7.71 3.91 -12.18
C VAL A 59 -6.45 3.06 -12.16
N ASN A 60 -6.27 2.19 -13.18
CA ASN A 60 -5.09 1.33 -13.29
C ASN A 60 -3.80 2.12 -13.56
N TYR A 61 -3.90 3.33 -14.10
CA TYR A 61 -2.75 4.22 -14.20
C TYR A 61 -2.24 4.66 -12.82
N LEU A 62 -3.14 4.95 -11.89
CA LEU A 62 -2.79 5.36 -10.52
C LEU A 62 -2.47 4.16 -9.63
N LEU A 63 -3.21 3.07 -9.80
CA LEU A 63 -3.11 1.87 -8.99
C LEU A 63 -2.18 0.87 -9.69
N THR A 64 -0.92 0.81 -9.28
CA THR A 64 0.02 -0.23 -9.73
C THR A 64 -0.35 -1.58 -9.12
N GLU A 65 0.19 -2.68 -9.65
CA GLU A 65 -0.07 -4.04 -9.11
C GLU A 65 0.32 -4.15 -7.65
N ASP A 66 1.48 -3.60 -7.26
CA ASP A 66 1.94 -3.57 -5.87
C ASP A 66 1.00 -2.77 -4.97
N GLU A 67 0.55 -1.61 -5.43
CA GLU A 67 -0.41 -0.79 -4.70
C GLU A 67 -1.78 -1.47 -4.61
N ALA A 68 -2.20 -2.17 -5.67
CA ALA A 68 -3.44 -2.95 -5.67
C ALA A 68 -3.39 -4.07 -4.62
N PHE A 69 -2.26 -4.76 -4.50
CA PHE A 69 -2.03 -5.77 -3.47
C PHE A 69 -2.08 -5.18 -2.07
N VAL A 70 -1.40 -4.06 -1.83
CA VAL A 70 -1.43 -3.35 -0.53
C VAL A 70 -2.83 -2.89 -0.17
N VAL A 71 -3.58 -2.36 -1.14
CA VAL A 71 -4.98 -1.93 -0.92
C VAL A 71 -5.86 -3.13 -0.59
N GLN A 72 -5.73 -4.23 -1.32
CA GLN A 72 -6.50 -5.44 -1.07
C GLN A 72 -6.19 -6.04 0.31
N ALA A 73 -4.92 -6.07 0.70
CA ALA A 73 -4.51 -6.48 2.04
C ALA A 73 -5.08 -5.55 3.12
N SER A 74 -5.15 -4.24 2.85
CA SER A 74 -5.77 -3.26 3.74
C SER A 74 -7.28 -3.46 3.89
N GLU A 75 -7.98 -3.79 2.81
CA GLU A 75 -9.42 -4.04 2.83
C GLU A 75 -9.77 -5.32 3.59
N GLN A 76 -8.95 -6.36 3.48
CA GLN A 76 -9.19 -7.66 4.14
C GLN A 76 -8.71 -7.68 5.60
N TYR A 77 -7.56 -7.11 5.88
CA TYR A 77 -6.86 -7.25 7.18
C TYR A 77 -6.57 -5.91 7.87
N GLY A 78 -7.13 -4.81 7.35
CA GLY A 78 -6.96 -3.48 7.92
C GLY A 78 -5.53 -2.93 7.80
N SER A 79 -5.18 -2.00 8.69
CA SER A 79 -3.87 -1.33 8.67
C SER A 79 -2.68 -2.29 8.90
N CYS A 80 -2.92 -3.40 9.55
CA CYS A 80 -1.91 -4.43 9.78
C CYS A 80 -1.56 -5.18 8.50
N GLY A 81 -2.59 -5.62 7.74
CA GLY A 81 -2.40 -6.24 6.44
C GLY A 81 -1.70 -5.32 5.44
N MET A 82 -2.06 -4.03 5.45
CA MET A 82 -1.39 -3.04 4.63
C MET A 82 0.11 -2.94 4.93
N LYS A 83 0.50 -2.94 6.21
CA LYS A 83 1.90 -2.88 6.61
C LYS A 83 2.65 -4.15 6.17
N GLN A 84 2.09 -5.31 6.46
CA GLN A 84 2.69 -6.61 6.09
C GLN A 84 2.86 -6.76 4.58
N ALA A 85 1.89 -6.32 3.79
CA ALA A 85 1.97 -6.34 2.34
C ALA A 85 3.11 -5.46 1.80
N ARG A 86 3.33 -4.28 2.40
CA ARG A 86 4.45 -3.40 2.04
C ARG A 86 5.79 -3.98 2.43
N ASP A 87 5.91 -4.46 3.67
CA ASP A 87 7.12 -5.09 4.15
C ASP A 87 7.51 -6.27 3.23
N LEU A 88 6.52 -7.04 2.76
CA LEU A 88 6.73 -8.13 1.81
C LEU A 88 7.22 -7.64 0.44
N ILE A 89 6.62 -6.58 -0.11
CA ILE A 89 7.05 -5.99 -1.40
C ILE A 89 8.48 -5.46 -1.28
N GLU A 90 8.81 -4.78 -0.18
CA GLU A 90 10.15 -4.23 0.06
C GLU A 90 11.20 -5.34 0.20
N GLU A 91 10.92 -6.39 0.97
CA GLU A 91 11.81 -7.55 1.11
C GLU A 91 12.04 -8.25 -0.22
N MET A 92 10.98 -8.45 -1.01
CA MET A 92 11.09 -9.08 -2.34
C MET A 92 11.86 -8.21 -3.33
N SER A 93 11.60 -6.90 -3.34
CA SER A 93 12.35 -5.98 -4.20
C SER A 93 13.84 -5.99 -3.86
N GLY A 94 14.18 -6.10 -2.57
CA GLY A 94 15.56 -6.25 -2.11
C GLY A 94 16.22 -7.56 -2.57
N LEU A 95 15.50 -8.67 -2.53
CA LEU A 95 15.99 -9.97 -3.02
C LEU A 95 16.24 -9.98 -4.52
N PHE A 96 15.41 -9.27 -5.31
CA PHE A 96 15.55 -9.20 -6.77
C PHE A 96 16.54 -8.14 -7.24
N ALA A 97 16.91 -7.17 -6.41
CA ALA A 97 17.86 -6.11 -6.76
C ALA A 97 19.28 -6.62 -7.07
N GLY A 98 19.66 -7.80 -6.54
CA GLY A 98 20.94 -8.45 -6.78
C GLY A 98 20.92 -9.58 -7.82
N GLY A 99 19.79 -9.87 -8.47
CA GLY A 99 19.59 -11.06 -9.29
C GLY A 99 19.60 -10.79 -10.80
N THR A 100 19.83 -11.86 -11.55
CA THR A 100 19.83 -11.90 -13.04
C THR A 100 18.43 -12.12 -13.65
N LEU A 101 17.37 -11.99 -12.85
CA LEU A 101 16.00 -12.20 -13.30
C LEU A 101 15.53 -11.03 -14.18
N SER A 102 14.84 -11.34 -15.27
CA SER A 102 14.21 -10.32 -16.11
C SER A 102 13.05 -9.64 -15.33
N GLU A 103 12.69 -8.42 -15.72
CA GLU A 103 11.54 -7.73 -15.12
C GLU A 103 10.24 -8.55 -15.23
N GLN A 104 10.05 -9.27 -16.35
CA GLN A 104 8.88 -10.12 -16.55
C GLN A 104 8.85 -11.33 -15.58
N ASP A 105 10.01 -11.90 -15.26
CA ASP A 105 10.11 -13.00 -14.31
C ASP A 105 9.87 -12.51 -12.88
N LYS A 106 10.35 -11.31 -12.55
CA LYS A 106 10.08 -10.65 -11.25
C LYS A 106 8.60 -10.41 -11.05
N ASP A 107 7.91 -9.87 -12.06
CA ASP A 107 6.47 -9.61 -12.03
C ASP A 107 5.68 -10.91 -11.87
N ALA A 108 6.06 -11.97 -12.58
CA ALA A 108 5.40 -13.28 -12.48
C ALA A 108 5.54 -13.91 -11.08
N VAL A 109 6.73 -13.83 -10.49
CA VAL A 109 6.99 -14.34 -9.13
C VAL A 109 6.24 -13.49 -8.10
N MET A 110 6.26 -12.16 -8.23
CA MET A 110 5.54 -11.24 -7.35
C MET A 110 4.04 -11.55 -7.37
N LYS A 111 3.45 -11.70 -8.54
CA LYS A 111 2.03 -12.01 -8.70
C LYS A 111 1.67 -13.36 -8.08
N ALA A 112 2.47 -14.39 -8.32
CA ALA A 112 2.25 -15.70 -7.73
C ALA A 112 2.27 -15.68 -6.20
N LEU A 113 3.17 -14.91 -5.59
CA LEU A 113 3.25 -14.75 -4.14
C LEU A 113 2.10 -13.93 -3.57
N GLN A 114 1.67 -12.90 -4.26
CA GLN A 114 0.50 -12.10 -3.91
C GLN A 114 -0.77 -12.96 -3.92
N ASP A 115 -0.95 -13.78 -4.96
CA ASP A 115 -2.09 -14.70 -5.08
C ASP A 115 -2.10 -15.74 -3.94
N ILE A 116 -0.95 -16.28 -3.57
CA ILE A 116 -0.82 -17.21 -2.43
C ILE A 116 -1.14 -16.51 -1.10
N TYR A 117 -0.68 -15.29 -0.92
CA TYR A 117 -0.90 -14.54 0.32
C TYR A 117 -2.37 -14.18 0.53
N ILE A 118 -3.06 -13.78 -0.53
CA ILE A 118 -4.47 -13.37 -0.47
C ILE A 118 -5.42 -14.57 -0.63
N GLY A 119 -5.08 -15.53 -1.50
CA GLY A 119 -5.93 -16.68 -1.80
C GLY A 119 -5.92 -17.77 -0.75
N ASN A 120 -4.87 -17.86 0.06
CA ASN A 120 -4.74 -18.89 1.10
C ASN A 120 -3.91 -18.37 2.28
N PRO A 121 -4.46 -17.52 3.13
CA PRO A 121 -3.77 -17.11 4.34
C PRO A 121 -3.61 -18.33 5.24
N LYS A 122 -2.46 -18.99 5.18
CA LYS A 122 -2.15 -20.10 6.09
C LYS A 122 -2.20 -19.56 7.52
N PRO A 123 -3.14 -20.05 8.37
CA PRO A 123 -3.27 -19.58 9.75
C PRO A 123 -2.03 -19.86 10.60
N GLU A 124 -1.08 -20.63 10.08
CA GLU A 124 0.15 -21.00 10.80
C GLU A 124 1.21 -19.90 10.83
N MET A 125 1.28 -19.02 9.82
CA MET A 125 2.20 -17.89 9.88
C MET A 125 1.81 -16.85 10.94
N LEU A 126 0.53 -16.75 11.26
CA LEU A 126 0.02 -15.88 12.33
C LEU A 126 0.25 -16.47 13.74
N ARG A 127 0.48 -17.78 13.87
CA ARG A 127 0.73 -18.42 15.17
C ARG A 127 2.17 -18.33 15.65
N ASN A 128 3.15 -18.18 14.76
CA ASN A 128 4.56 -18.23 15.14
C ASN A 128 5.11 -16.92 15.73
N THR A 129 4.39 -15.80 15.59
CA THR A 129 4.76 -14.56 16.26
C THR A 129 4.38 -14.52 17.75
N ARG A 130 3.57 -15.49 18.23
CA ARG A 130 3.14 -15.55 19.65
C ARG A 130 4.14 -16.22 20.58
N ARG A 131 5.24 -16.83 20.12
CA ARG A 131 6.11 -17.65 20.99
C ARG A 131 7.47 -17.05 21.36
N ARG A 132 7.79 -15.81 21.01
CA ARG A 132 9.03 -15.17 21.47
C ARG A 132 8.85 -13.72 21.86
N ASN A 133 8.20 -13.45 23.01
CA ASN A 133 8.71 -12.40 23.88
C ASN A 133 8.12 -12.55 25.29
N PRO A 134 8.91 -12.90 26.32
CA PRO A 134 8.49 -12.76 27.70
C PRO A 134 8.47 -11.28 28.04
N ARG A 135 7.29 -10.81 28.35
CA ARG A 135 6.91 -9.59 29.05
C ARG A 135 8.04 -8.62 29.42
N ARG A 136 8.16 -7.52 28.69
CA ARG A 136 8.65 -6.27 29.26
C ARG A 136 7.43 -5.45 29.69
N PRO A 137 7.29 -5.08 30.98
CA PRO A 137 6.21 -4.19 31.41
C PRO A 137 6.50 -2.79 30.88
N GLY A 138 5.59 -2.24 30.07
CA GLY A 138 5.67 -0.86 29.60
C GLY A 138 5.33 -0.56 28.15
N GLN A 139 5.01 -1.53 27.30
CA GLN A 139 4.67 -1.27 25.88
C GLN A 139 3.25 -1.68 25.48
N ALA A 140 2.25 -1.33 26.31
CA ALA A 140 0.86 -1.70 26.07
C ALA A 140 0.14 -0.89 24.97
N LYS A 141 0.82 -0.04 24.20
CA LYS A 141 0.17 0.85 23.21
C LYS A 141 0.57 0.64 21.74
N ARG A 142 1.28 -0.42 21.37
CA ARG A 142 1.71 -0.63 19.96
C ARG A 142 1.17 -1.88 19.27
N ASN A 143 0.30 -2.65 19.88
CA ASN A 143 -0.19 -3.89 19.27
C ASN A 143 -1.69 -3.88 18.95
N SER A 144 -2.19 -2.81 18.32
CA SER A 144 -3.57 -2.80 17.80
C SER A 144 -3.76 -3.77 16.60
N CYS A 145 -2.68 -4.23 16.01
CA CYS A 145 -2.72 -5.23 14.94
C CYS A 145 -2.99 -6.67 15.40
N LEU A 146 -2.94 -6.95 16.71
CA LEU A 146 -3.11 -8.32 17.24
C LEU A 146 -4.51 -8.59 17.83
N ARG A 147 -5.47 -7.67 17.67
CA ARG A 147 -6.85 -7.85 18.11
C ARG A 147 -7.79 -7.93 16.93
N LEU A 148 -7.72 -9.01 16.19
CA LEU A 148 -8.82 -9.53 15.39
C LEU A 148 -8.77 -11.04 15.55
N GLY A 149 -9.37 -11.51 16.61
CA GLY A 149 -9.77 -12.88 16.80
C GLY A 149 -11.21 -13.02 16.40
#